data_7118a63164af5e6b8b63d73bbc380398
#
_entry.id   7118a63164af5e6b8b63d73bbc380398
#
_cell.length_a   1.000
_cell.length_b   1.000
_cell.length_c   1.000
_cell.angle_alpha   90.00
_cell.angle_beta   90.00
_cell.angle_gamma   90.00
#
_symmetry.space_group_name_H-M   'P 1'
#
loop_
_entity.id
_entity.type
_entity.pdbx_description
1 polymer ?
#
loop_
_entity_poly.entity_id
_entity_poly.type
_entity_poly.pdbx_seq_one_letter_code
_entity_poly.pdbx_strand_id
1 'polypeptide(L)'
;MSDKIVKNLSFGDDARNKVFNGIDKLANAVSSTLGAGGSCVLLEDQYGNPTITKDGVTVAESVVLIDPVENLGCNLLKQAAKKTVKEAGDGTTTATVLAHSILYEANKIKSELSVRELKEDINKSVDRVVDYLNKISIPVKDEMIKQIATISTNNDKELGGLIGEAFENVKNTGVVIMEQSDSGKTEIETIEGSQYFKGLTSPHFVTNKIKKTAELNNPLVLLVENNVENIRQIQSVLEYVIKNNKSLLIIADLSPEVLSALAMNKTKGNIKVNVIDAPVLGVNRKQMFDDLALLTGATLINEDLGDDMDLIEIDHLGTCFKSITSQTDTILQFKDQSPECAEIIKDIEKKLVTCKIPDQVISLEKRLAMLSSRISVVKVGANSEIELKEKMDRVEDAICATKAAVKEGIVPGGGIALLNASQKVKAYSLGEKLLLSAITAPYRTILSNANVENLDYPYKKGQGYDVVTGKMVNMIKSGIIDPLLVTKSALKNAASVATTILSTNCVINNVRINESNR
;
A
#
# COMPACT_ATOMS: atom_id res chain seq x y z
N MET A 1 16.53 -17.50 -33.04
CA MET A 1 15.16 -17.56 -33.58
C MET A 1 14.22 -17.22 -32.43
N SER A 2 13.47 -16.13 -32.48
CA SER A 2 12.48 -15.87 -31.42
C SER A 2 11.38 -16.93 -31.53
N ASP A 3 11.23 -17.77 -30.52
CA ASP A 3 10.14 -18.73 -30.45
C ASP A 3 8.82 -17.98 -30.54
N LYS A 4 8.19 -18.00 -31.70
CA LYS A 4 6.89 -17.39 -31.91
C LYS A 4 5.85 -18.21 -31.15
N ILE A 5 5.40 -17.69 -30.02
CA ILE A 5 4.34 -18.31 -29.22
C ILE A 5 3.04 -18.27 -30.03
N VAL A 6 2.45 -19.43 -30.24
CA VAL A 6 1.16 -19.56 -30.96
C VAL A 6 0.07 -18.90 -30.13
N LYS A 7 -0.76 -18.07 -30.76
CA LYS A 7 -1.85 -17.32 -30.17
C LYS A 7 -3.19 -17.87 -30.54
N ASN A 8 -4.12 -17.90 -29.61
CA ASN A 8 -5.54 -18.12 -29.87
C ASN A 8 -6.26 -16.77 -29.81
N LEU A 9 -7.19 -16.53 -30.71
CA LEU A 9 -7.96 -15.31 -30.83
C LEU A 9 -9.43 -15.61 -30.61
N SER A 10 -10.07 -14.89 -29.69
CA SER A 10 -11.51 -14.95 -29.40
C SER A 10 -12.12 -13.56 -29.62
N PHE A 11 -13.27 -13.49 -30.24
CA PHE A 11 -13.91 -12.24 -30.64
C PHE A 11 -15.35 -12.15 -30.14
N GLY A 12 -15.86 -10.92 -30.06
CA GLY A 12 -17.25 -10.60 -29.84
C GLY A 12 -17.81 -11.11 -28.51
N ASP A 13 -19.04 -11.58 -28.54
CA ASP A 13 -19.77 -11.96 -27.32
C ASP A 13 -19.25 -13.25 -26.67
N ASP A 14 -18.70 -14.20 -27.43
CA ASP A 14 -18.08 -15.40 -26.84
C ASP A 14 -16.87 -15.04 -25.98
N ALA A 15 -15.97 -14.20 -26.49
CA ALA A 15 -14.82 -13.72 -25.75
C ALA A 15 -15.23 -12.94 -24.48
N ARG A 16 -16.24 -12.08 -24.61
CA ARG A 16 -16.78 -11.30 -23.48
C ARG A 16 -17.38 -12.19 -22.41
N ASN A 17 -18.26 -13.12 -22.79
CA ASN A 17 -18.91 -14.02 -21.83
C ASN A 17 -17.88 -14.82 -21.02
N LYS A 18 -16.82 -15.32 -21.67
CA LYS A 18 -15.73 -16.01 -20.97
C LYS A 18 -14.97 -15.08 -20.01
N VAL A 19 -14.64 -13.86 -20.44
CA VAL A 19 -13.99 -12.87 -19.56
C VAL A 19 -14.89 -12.58 -18.36
N PHE A 20 -16.19 -12.36 -18.56
CA PHE A 20 -17.14 -12.14 -17.47
C PHE A 20 -17.27 -13.34 -16.53
N ASN A 21 -17.32 -14.58 -17.03
CA ASN A 21 -17.33 -15.78 -16.21
C ASN A 21 -16.10 -15.86 -15.28
N GLY A 22 -14.91 -15.50 -15.80
CA GLY A 22 -13.70 -15.44 -14.98
C GLY A 22 -13.77 -14.36 -13.90
N ILE A 23 -14.33 -13.20 -14.24
CA ILE A 23 -14.57 -12.10 -13.30
C ILE A 23 -15.55 -12.52 -12.21
N ASP A 24 -16.67 -13.15 -12.57
CA ASP A 24 -17.70 -13.62 -11.64
C ASP A 24 -17.14 -14.65 -10.65
N LYS A 25 -16.35 -15.61 -11.12
CA LYS A 25 -15.72 -16.62 -10.27
C LYS A 25 -14.81 -15.98 -9.21
N LEU A 26 -13.96 -15.04 -9.63
CA LEU A 26 -13.09 -14.33 -8.69
C LEU A 26 -13.88 -13.43 -7.73
N ALA A 27 -14.81 -12.64 -8.27
CA ALA A 27 -15.62 -11.71 -7.47
C ALA A 27 -16.43 -12.43 -6.39
N ASN A 28 -17.03 -13.58 -6.72
CA ASN A 28 -17.79 -14.39 -5.76
C ASN A 28 -16.91 -14.93 -4.64
N ALA A 29 -15.70 -15.42 -4.97
CA ALA A 29 -14.74 -15.91 -3.96
C ALA A 29 -14.30 -14.77 -3.02
N VAL A 30 -13.91 -13.62 -3.57
CA VAL A 30 -13.42 -12.48 -2.78
C VAL A 30 -14.55 -11.80 -2.00
N SER A 31 -15.74 -11.61 -2.61
CA SER A 31 -16.87 -10.94 -1.96
C SER A 31 -17.38 -11.67 -0.72
N SER A 32 -17.22 -13.00 -0.65
CA SER A 32 -17.63 -13.81 0.51
C SER A 32 -16.88 -13.42 1.80
N THR A 33 -15.73 -12.76 1.70
CA THR A 33 -14.94 -12.33 2.86
C THR A 33 -15.33 -10.95 3.40
N LEU A 34 -16.18 -10.19 2.66
CA LEU A 34 -16.47 -8.79 2.97
C LEU A 34 -17.33 -8.61 4.23
N GLY A 35 -16.88 -7.74 5.11
CA GLY A 35 -17.61 -7.30 6.30
C GLY A 35 -17.53 -8.23 7.49
N ALA A 36 -18.22 -7.87 8.59
CA ALA A 36 -18.19 -8.64 9.83
C ALA A 36 -18.86 -10.03 9.69
N GLY A 37 -19.88 -10.15 8.83
CA GLY A 37 -20.50 -11.43 8.48
C GLY A 37 -19.75 -12.23 7.41
N GLY A 38 -18.63 -11.72 6.89
CA GLY A 38 -17.85 -12.42 5.87
C GLY A 38 -17.21 -13.70 6.39
N SER A 39 -17.11 -14.70 5.52
CA SER A 39 -16.57 -16.03 5.81
C SER A 39 -15.08 -16.12 5.46
N CYS A 40 -14.37 -17.04 6.10
CA CYS A 40 -13.02 -17.41 5.68
C CYS A 40 -13.08 -18.29 4.42
N VAL A 41 -12.05 -18.20 3.60
CA VAL A 41 -11.85 -19.03 2.41
C VAL A 41 -10.76 -20.05 2.69
N LEU A 42 -11.02 -21.31 2.36
CA LEU A 42 -10.02 -22.37 2.42
C LEU A 42 -9.28 -22.42 1.09
N LEU A 43 -7.97 -22.29 1.14
CA LEU A 43 -7.06 -22.29 -0.01
C LEU A 43 -6.11 -23.49 0.10
N GLU A 44 -5.68 -23.98 -1.05
CA GLU A 44 -4.58 -24.91 -1.17
C GLU A 44 -3.31 -24.14 -1.60
N ASP A 45 -2.22 -24.31 -0.86
CA ASP A 45 -0.94 -23.70 -1.20
C ASP A 45 -0.25 -24.46 -2.35
N GLN A 46 0.93 -23.97 -2.79
CA GLN A 46 1.70 -24.60 -3.89
C GLN A 46 2.20 -26.02 -3.56
N TYR A 47 2.16 -26.42 -2.30
CA TYR A 47 2.60 -27.73 -1.79
C TYR A 47 1.43 -28.66 -1.47
N GLY A 48 0.18 -28.21 -1.68
CA GLY A 48 -1.02 -28.98 -1.36
C GLY A 48 -1.50 -28.85 0.08
N ASN A 49 -0.92 -27.91 0.88
CA ASN A 49 -1.37 -27.74 2.26
C ASN A 49 -2.60 -26.80 2.32
N PRO A 50 -3.57 -27.09 3.21
CA PRO A 50 -4.70 -26.21 3.40
C PRO A 50 -4.31 -24.95 4.19
N THR A 51 -4.73 -23.79 3.69
CA THR A 51 -4.59 -22.49 4.36
C THR A 51 -5.95 -21.83 4.46
N ILE A 52 -6.29 -21.29 5.62
CA ILE A 52 -7.53 -20.56 5.84
C ILE A 52 -7.21 -19.07 5.94
N THR A 53 -7.88 -18.26 5.14
CA THR A 53 -7.70 -16.80 5.16
C THR A 53 -9.02 -16.06 4.98
N LYS A 54 -9.09 -14.84 5.48
CA LYS A 54 -10.17 -13.87 5.23
C LYS A 54 -9.66 -12.69 4.40
N ASP A 55 -8.34 -12.63 4.13
CA ASP A 55 -7.74 -11.57 3.34
C ASP A 55 -8.11 -11.69 1.86
N GLY A 56 -8.72 -10.61 1.33
CA GLY A 56 -9.17 -10.54 -0.05
C GLY A 56 -8.03 -10.54 -1.08
N VAL A 57 -6.82 -10.09 -0.71
CA VAL A 57 -5.63 -10.12 -1.60
C VAL A 57 -5.19 -11.55 -1.80
N THR A 58 -4.98 -12.27 -0.70
CA THR A 58 -4.54 -13.67 -0.70
C THR A 58 -5.54 -14.55 -1.45
N VAL A 59 -6.85 -14.36 -1.21
CA VAL A 59 -7.91 -15.06 -1.95
C VAL A 59 -7.83 -14.72 -3.43
N ALA A 60 -7.71 -13.44 -3.79
CA ALA A 60 -7.65 -13.05 -5.19
C ALA A 60 -6.40 -13.61 -5.89
N GLU A 61 -5.25 -13.60 -5.26
CA GLU A 61 -4.01 -14.11 -5.84
C GLU A 61 -4.02 -15.62 -6.06
N SER A 62 -4.66 -16.39 -5.18
CA SER A 62 -4.73 -17.85 -5.27
C SER A 62 -5.57 -18.36 -6.44
N VAL A 63 -6.55 -17.58 -6.92
CA VAL A 63 -7.46 -18.01 -7.99
C VAL A 63 -6.74 -18.01 -9.33
N VAL A 64 -6.53 -19.18 -9.91
CA VAL A 64 -6.04 -19.39 -11.28
C VAL A 64 -6.98 -20.31 -12.01
N LEU A 65 -7.53 -19.87 -13.15
CA LEU A 65 -8.56 -20.60 -13.90
C LEU A 65 -7.93 -21.38 -15.05
N ILE A 66 -8.53 -22.55 -15.35
CA ILE A 66 -8.07 -23.46 -16.41
C ILE A 66 -8.25 -22.82 -17.80
N ASP A 67 -9.46 -22.25 -18.07
CA ASP A 67 -9.70 -21.56 -19.35
C ASP A 67 -8.84 -20.28 -19.41
N PRO A 68 -7.95 -20.14 -20.41
CA PRO A 68 -7.06 -18.98 -20.51
C PRO A 68 -7.79 -17.64 -20.66
N VAL A 69 -8.97 -17.61 -21.31
CA VAL A 69 -9.75 -16.39 -21.51
C VAL A 69 -10.44 -15.97 -20.21
N GLU A 70 -11.03 -16.92 -19.49
CA GLU A 70 -11.57 -16.67 -18.13
C GLU A 70 -10.47 -16.19 -17.20
N ASN A 71 -9.29 -16.82 -17.24
CA ASN A 71 -8.15 -16.44 -16.40
C ASN A 71 -7.63 -15.02 -16.72
N LEU A 72 -7.72 -14.57 -17.97
CA LEU A 72 -7.40 -13.17 -18.30
C LEU A 72 -8.40 -12.21 -17.66
N GLY A 73 -9.70 -12.52 -17.68
CA GLY A 73 -10.73 -11.74 -16.97
C GLY A 73 -10.47 -11.66 -15.46
N CYS A 74 -10.17 -12.80 -14.86
CA CYS A 74 -9.76 -12.90 -13.47
C CYS A 74 -8.54 -12.00 -13.17
N ASN A 75 -7.48 -12.07 -13.99
CA ASN A 75 -6.27 -11.27 -13.80
C ASN A 75 -6.50 -9.76 -13.96
N LEU A 76 -7.41 -9.34 -14.84
CA LEU A 76 -7.77 -7.94 -14.97
C LEU A 76 -8.46 -7.43 -13.70
N LEU A 77 -9.37 -8.22 -13.13
CA LEU A 77 -10.04 -7.84 -11.87
C LEU A 77 -9.05 -7.76 -10.69
N LYS A 78 -8.07 -8.68 -10.62
CA LYS A 78 -6.98 -8.63 -9.64
C LYS A 78 -6.18 -7.32 -9.69
N GLN A 79 -6.06 -6.68 -10.86
CA GLN A 79 -5.35 -5.41 -10.98
C GLN A 79 -6.05 -4.29 -10.20
N ALA A 80 -7.39 -4.27 -10.12
CA ALA A 80 -8.11 -3.29 -9.31
C ALA A 80 -7.75 -3.43 -7.83
N ALA A 81 -7.76 -4.66 -7.32
CA ALA A 81 -7.38 -4.98 -5.95
C ALA A 81 -5.92 -4.57 -5.65
N LYS A 82 -4.96 -5.04 -6.46
CA LYS A 82 -3.52 -4.72 -6.30
C LYS A 82 -3.23 -3.23 -6.32
N LYS A 83 -3.87 -2.49 -7.22
CA LYS A 83 -3.67 -1.05 -7.34
C LYS A 83 -4.22 -0.33 -6.12
N THR A 84 -5.34 -0.78 -5.57
CA THR A 84 -5.95 -0.19 -4.38
C THR A 84 -5.08 -0.39 -3.14
N VAL A 85 -4.53 -1.59 -2.93
CA VAL A 85 -3.55 -1.83 -1.84
C VAL A 85 -2.31 -0.96 -2.01
N LYS A 86 -1.77 -0.86 -3.21
CA LYS A 86 -0.58 -0.01 -3.46
C LYS A 86 -0.81 1.46 -3.12
N GLU A 87 -2.02 1.98 -3.35
CA GLU A 87 -2.37 3.39 -3.14
C GLU A 87 -2.86 3.69 -1.72
N ALA A 88 -3.59 2.76 -1.11
CA ALA A 88 -4.29 3.00 0.16
C ALA A 88 -3.97 1.97 1.25
N GLY A 89 -3.23 0.92 0.93
CA GLY A 89 -2.82 -0.14 1.85
C GLY A 89 -3.92 -1.15 2.22
N ASP A 90 -5.18 -0.88 1.85
CA ASP A 90 -6.36 -1.69 2.15
C ASP A 90 -7.45 -1.47 1.09
N GLY A 91 -8.58 -2.18 1.18
CA GLY A 91 -9.77 -2.01 0.32
C GLY A 91 -9.82 -2.91 -0.91
N THR A 92 -9.05 -3.98 -0.95
CA THR A 92 -9.02 -4.98 -2.03
C THR A 92 -10.36 -5.59 -2.33
N THR A 93 -11.04 -6.08 -1.29
CA THR A 93 -12.37 -6.71 -1.40
C THR A 93 -13.40 -5.70 -1.90
N THR A 94 -13.38 -4.47 -1.36
CA THR A 94 -14.27 -3.40 -1.79
C THR A 94 -14.05 -3.02 -3.25
N ALA A 95 -12.78 -2.90 -3.72
CA ALA A 95 -12.46 -2.60 -5.11
C ALA A 95 -12.93 -3.71 -6.06
N THR A 96 -12.77 -4.96 -5.65
CA THR A 96 -13.22 -6.13 -6.42
C THR A 96 -14.74 -6.15 -6.57
N VAL A 97 -15.47 -5.95 -5.47
CA VAL A 97 -16.95 -5.91 -5.45
C VAL A 97 -17.46 -4.73 -6.31
N LEU A 98 -16.84 -3.56 -6.20
CA LEU A 98 -17.21 -2.39 -7.01
C LEU A 98 -16.96 -2.63 -8.50
N ALA A 99 -15.79 -3.14 -8.88
CA ALA A 99 -15.46 -3.41 -10.28
C ALA A 99 -16.42 -4.44 -10.89
N HIS A 100 -16.70 -5.51 -10.17
CA HIS A 100 -17.68 -6.52 -10.58
C HIS A 100 -19.06 -5.91 -10.76
N SER A 101 -19.54 -5.11 -9.78
CA SER A 101 -20.87 -4.49 -9.85
C SER A 101 -20.98 -3.49 -11.00
N ILE A 102 -19.96 -2.67 -11.26
CA ILE A 102 -19.93 -1.75 -12.41
C ILE A 102 -20.03 -2.52 -13.72
N LEU A 103 -19.29 -3.61 -13.87
CA LEU A 103 -19.33 -4.47 -15.05
C LEU A 103 -20.69 -5.14 -15.22
N TYR A 104 -21.26 -5.66 -14.15
CA TYR A 104 -22.56 -6.31 -14.15
C TYR A 104 -23.69 -5.35 -14.57
N GLU A 105 -23.73 -4.14 -13.99
CA GLU A 105 -24.71 -3.12 -14.37
C GLU A 105 -24.48 -2.62 -15.80
N ALA A 106 -23.22 -2.46 -16.24
CA ALA A 106 -22.89 -2.05 -17.60
C ALA A 106 -23.35 -3.08 -18.65
N ASN A 107 -23.27 -4.35 -18.34
CA ASN A 107 -23.71 -5.40 -19.26
C ASN A 107 -25.24 -5.36 -19.53
N LYS A 108 -26.04 -4.87 -18.57
CA LYS A 108 -27.49 -4.72 -18.71
C LYS A 108 -27.91 -3.67 -19.75
N ILE A 109 -27.12 -2.58 -19.89
CA ILE A 109 -27.44 -1.42 -20.74
C ILE A 109 -26.57 -1.31 -22.00
N LYS A 110 -25.80 -2.34 -22.32
CA LYS A 110 -24.83 -2.38 -23.43
C LYS A 110 -25.43 -2.03 -24.79
N SER A 111 -26.72 -2.33 -24.99
CA SER A 111 -27.43 -2.03 -26.24
C SER A 111 -27.87 -0.55 -26.38
N GLU A 112 -27.80 0.24 -25.32
CA GLU A 112 -28.38 1.58 -25.26
C GLU A 112 -27.35 2.70 -25.42
N LEU A 113 -26.06 2.43 -25.09
CA LEU A 113 -24.99 3.40 -25.14
C LEU A 113 -23.74 2.85 -25.86
N SER A 114 -23.01 3.73 -26.54
CA SER A 114 -21.67 3.37 -27.02
C SER A 114 -20.70 3.18 -25.84
N VAL A 115 -19.71 2.31 -26.03
CA VAL A 115 -18.68 2.06 -25.01
C VAL A 115 -17.95 3.34 -24.60
N ARG A 116 -17.75 4.25 -25.56
CA ARG A 116 -17.10 5.54 -25.31
C ARG A 116 -17.94 6.43 -24.39
N GLU A 117 -19.21 6.62 -24.72
CA GLU A 117 -20.15 7.41 -23.90
C GLU A 117 -20.28 6.83 -22.49
N LEU A 118 -20.43 5.50 -22.40
CA LEU A 118 -20.50 4.81 -21.13
C LEU A 118 -19.25 5.05 -20.26
N LYS A 119 -18.05 4.99 -20.84
CA LYS A 119 -16.79 5.26 -20.14
C LYS A 119 -16.71 6.71 -19.66
N GLU A 120 -17.08 7.67 -20.52
CA GLU A 120 -17.09 9.09 -20.16
C GLU A 120 -18.07 9.38 -19.02
N ASP A 121 -19.27 8.80 -19.07
CA ASP A 121 -20.29 8.95 -18.05
C ASP A 121 -19.88 8.34 -16.70
N ILE A 122 -19.31 7.13 -16.72
CA ILE A 122 -18.80 6.49 -15.51
C ILE A 122 -17.72 7.38 -14.87
N ASN A 123 -16.74 7.86 -15.63
CA ASN A 123 -15.68 8.69 -15.09
C ASN A 123 -16.19 10.00 -14.49
N LYS A 124 -17.10 10.71 -15.18
CA LYS A 124 -17.73 11.94 -14.67
C LYS A 124 -18.49 11.68 -13.36
N SER A 125 -19.17 10.53 -13.27
CA SER A 125 -19.89 10.16 -12.06
C SER A 125 -18.96 9.80 -10.92
N VAL A 126 -17.83 9.12 -11.20
CA VAL A 126 -16.77 8.82 -10.21
C VAL A 126 -16.24 10.12 -9.61
N ASP A 127 -15.90 11.11 -10.43
CA ASP A 127 -15.38 12.40 -9.94
C ASP A 127 -16.39 13.09 -9.00
N ARG A 128 -17.67 13.10 -9.36
CA ARG A 128 -18.72 13.68 -8.49
C ARG A 128 -18.92 12.90 -7.20
N VAL A 129 -18.84 11.58 -7.24
CA VAL A 129 -18.91 10.75 -6.03
C VAL A 129 -17.71 11.02 -5.12
N VAL A 130 -16.51 11.13 -5.69
CA VAL A 130 -15.28 11.47 -4.95
C VAL A 130 -15.39 12.85 -4.32
N ASP A 131 -15.90 13.84 -5.05
CA ASP A 131 -16.16 15.18 -4.51
C ASP A 131 -17.16 15.15 -3.35
N TYR A 132 -18.20 14.34 -3.46
CA TYR A 132 -19.15 14.14 -2.38
C TYR A 132 -18.50 13.49 -1.15
N LEU A 133 -17.69 12.45 -1.35
CA LEU A 133 -16.96 11.76 -0.26
C LEU A 133 -16.00 12.73 0.43
N ASN A 134 -15.25 13.55 -0.32
CA ASN A 134 -14.38 14.59 0.24
C ASN A 134 -15.16 15.60 1.11
N LYS A 135 -16.37 15.99 0.68
CA LYS A 135 -17.23 16.94 1.44
C LYS A 135 -17.81 16.37 2.73
N ILE A 136 -18.01 15.06 2.81
CA ILE A 136 -18.58 14.41 4.00
C ILE A 136 -17.52 13.88 4.94
N SER A 137 -16.26 13.87 4.53
CA SER A 137 -15.15 13.36 5.34
C SER A 137 -14.97 14.20 6.61
N ILE A 138 -14.55 13.51 7.67
CA ILE A 138 -14.27 14.11 8.98
C ILE A 138 -12.80 13.87 9.28
N PRO A 139 -12.02 14.93 9.63
CA PRO A 139 -10.65 14.76 10.07
C PRO A 139 -10.57 13.87 11.30
N VAL A 140 -9.55 13.02 11.37
CA VAL A 140 -9.33 12.13 12.50
C VAL A 140 -8.82 12.94 13.68
N LYS A 141 -9.42 12.70 14.86
CA LYS A 141 -8.93 13.17 16.17
C LYS A 141 -8.26 12.01 16.88
N ASP A 142 -7.33 12.30 17.79
CA ASP A 142 -6.53 11.28 18.48
C ASP A 142 -7.38 10.17 19.11
N GLU A 143 -8.53 10.52 19.75
CA GLU A 143 -9.46 9.55 20.33
C GLU A 143 -10.06 8.56 19.28
N MET A 144 -10.12 8.96 18.02
CA MET A 144 -10.67 8.13 16.92
C MET A 144 -9.66 7.11 16.40
N ILE A 145 -8.36 7.32 16.60
CA ILE A 145 -7.29 6.44 16.11
C ILE A 145 -7.48 5.02 16.65
N LYS A 146 -7.72 4.89 17.95
CA LYS A 146 -7.98 3.59 18.59
C LYS A 146 -9.23 2.90 18.05
N GLN A 147 -10.28 3.68 17.74
CA GLN A 147 -11.50 3.13 17.17
C GLN A 147 -11.26 2.59 15.75
N ILE A 148 -10.52 3.35 14.91
CA ILE A 148 -10.16 2.94 13.55
C ILE A 148 -9.36 1.65 13.60
N ALA A 149 -8.31 1.59 14.41
CA ALA A 149 -7.48 0.41 14.58
C ALA A 149 -8.28 -0.80 15.07
N THR A 150 -9.19 -0.61 16.04
CA THR A 150 -10.03 -1.69 16.58
C THR A 150 -10.95 -2.27 15.51
N ILE A 151 -11.55 -1.44 14.66
CA ILE A 151 -12.43 -1.93 13.59
C ILE A 151 -11.63 -2.68 12.54
N SER A 152 -10.49 -2.14 12.13
CA SER A 152 -9.62 -2.77 11.14
C SER A 152 -9.01 -4.09 11.64
N THR A 153 -8.94 -4.30 12.96
CA THR A 153 -8.56 -5.59 13.57
C THR A 153 -9.74 -6.52 13.86
N ASN A 154 -10.84 -6.40 13.13
CA ASN A 154 -12.07 -7.20 13.35
C ASN A 154 -12.68 -7.07 14.76
N ASN A 155 -12.69 -5.87 15.34
CA ASN A 155 -13.13 -5.54 16.70
C ASN A 155 -12.30 -6.18 17.83
N ASP A 156 -11.07 -6.55 17.57
CA ASP A 156 -10.10 -6.94 18.58
C ASP A 156 -9.64 -5.69 19.35
N LYS A 157 -10.18 -5.51 20.55
CA LYS A 157 -9.91 -4.31 21.39
C LYS A 157 -8.48 -4.27 21.93
N GLU A 158 -7.88 -5.43 22.15
CA GLU A 158 -6.50 -5.51 22.64
C GLU A 158 -5.53 -5.10 21.55
N LEU A 159 -5.66 -5.73 20.38
CA LEU A 159 -4.81 -5.45 19.23
C LEU A 159 -5.02 -4.04 18.68
N GLY A 160 -6.28 -3.60 18.56
CA GLY A 160 -6.61 -2.24 18.13
C GLY A 160 -6.15 -1.17 19.13
N GLY A 161 -6.19 -1.49 20.44
CA GLY A 161 -5.65 -0.63 21.49
C GLY A 161 -4.14 -0.44 21.35
N LEU A 162 -3.39 -1.52 21.15
CA LEU A 162 -1.94 -1.50 20.91
C LEU A 162 -1.58 -0.68 19.67
N ILE A 163 -2.27 -0.92 18.55
CA ILE A 163 -2.01 -0.15 17.32
C ILE A 163 -2.34 1.34 17.54
N GLY A 164 -3.45 1.65 18.20
CA GLY A 164 -3.79 3.03 18.54
C GLY A 164 -2.72 3.72 19.39
N GLU A 165 -2.19 3.04 20.41
CA GLU A 165 -1.07 3.51 21.23
C GLU A 165 0.20 3.70 20.39
N ALA A 166 0.49 2.78 19.45
CA ALA A 166 1.62 2.92 18.54
C ALA A 166 1.54 4.22 17.73
N PHE A 167 0.36 4.60 17.23
CA PHE A 167 0.16 5.87 16.53
C PHE A 167 0.22 7.09 17.44
N GLU A 168 -0.30 6.99 18.68
CA GLU A 168 -0.19 8.06 19.68
C GLU A 168 1.27 8.36 20.04
N ASN A 169 2.12 7.31 20.17
CA ASN A 169 3.54 7.45 20.50
C ASN A 169 4.36 8.17 19.43
N VAL A 170 3.99 8.01 18.15
CA VAL A 170 4.71 8.64 17.04
C VAL A 170 4.08 9.95 16.56
N LYS A 171 2.88 10.29 17.04
CA LYS A 171 2.11 11.47 16.62
C LYS A 171 1.95 11.55 15.09
N ASN A 172 1.79 12.76 14.56
CA ASN A 172 1.53 12.98 13.12
C ASN A 172 2.78 12.84 12.24
N THR A 173 3.97 12.81 12.81
CA THR A 173 5.26 12.84 12.08
C THR A 173 5.98 11.51 12.04
N GLY A 174 5.59 10.55 12.88
CA GLY A 174 6.27 9.27 12.99
C GLY A 174 5.67 8.16 12.14
N VAL A 175 6.36 7.04 12.14
CA VAL A 175 6.01 5.86 11.34
C VAL A 175 5.65 4.70 12.26
N VAL A 176 4.58 4.00 11.93
CA VAL A 176 4.23 2.72 12.56
C VAL A 176 4.56 1.60 11.59
N ILE A 177 5.36 0.63 12.05
CA ILE A 177 5.73 -0.58 11.29
C ILE A 177 5.39 -1.83 12.09
N MET A 178 5.38 -2.96 11.41
CA MET A 178 5.11 -4.26 12.01
C MET A 178 6.29 -5.20 11.82
N GLU A 179 6.66 -5.89 12.89
CA GLU A 179 7.66 -6.96 12.88
C GLU A 179 7.13 -8.21 13.61
N GLN A 180 7.75 -9.36 13.36
CA GLN A 180 7.47 -10.56 14.13
C GLN A 180 8.15 -10.47 15.50
N SER A 181 7.45 -10.87 16.56
CA SER A 181 7.98 -10.93 17.91
C SER A 181 8.74 -12.24 18.14
N ASP A 182 9.93 -12.15 18.69
CA ASP A 182 10.71 -13.32 19.14
C ASP A 182 10.18 -13.88 20.48
N SER A 183 9.45 -13.06 21.24
CA SER A 183 8.91 -13.43 22.58
C SER A 183 7.60 -14.21 22.52
N GLY A 184 6.97 -14.32 21.33
CA GLY A 184 5.63 -14.88 21.15
C GLY A 184 4.49 -14.00 21.67
N LYS A 185 4.80 -12.83 22.27
CA LYS A 185 3.81 -11.86 22.74
C LYS A 185 3.72 -10.68 21.77
N THR A 186 2.53 -10.09 21.69
CA THR A 186 2.35 -8.84 20.93
C THR A 186 2.67 -7.66 21.83
N GLU A 187 3.61 -6.82 21.41
CA GLU A 187 4.10 -5.68 22.18
C GLU A 187 4.48 -4.51 21.26
N ILE A 188 4.62 -3.32 21.83
CA ILE A 188 5.04 -2.12 21.10
C ILE A 188 6.41 -1.72 21.58
N GLU A 189 7.31 -1.44 20.64
CA GLU A 189 8.59 -0.82 20.89
C GLU A 189 8.66 0.51 20.14
N THR A 190 9.04 1.58 20.83
CA THR A 190 9.25 2.89 20.20
C THR A 190 10.73 3.13 20.05
N ILE A 191 11.18 3.34 18.82
CA ILE A 191 12.57 3.51 18.43
C ILE A 191 12.71 4.88 17.74
N GLU A 192 13.83 5.54 17.92
CA GLU A 192 14.15 6.73 17.13
C GLU A 192 14.50 6.34 15.69
N GLY A 193 14.03 7.12 14.73
CA GLY A 193 14.25 6.81 13.33
C GLY A 193 13.75 7.89 12.39
N SER A 194 14.02 7.72 11.11
CA SER A 194 13.63 8.64 10.06
C SER A 194 13.04 7.89 8.89
N GLN A 195 12.05 8.48 8.23
CA GLN A 195 11.51 8.00 6.97
C GLN A 195 12.05 8.85 5.81
N TYR A 196 12.75 8.20 4.91
CA TYR A 196 13.26 8.78 3.68
C TYR A 196 12.39 8.32 2.50
N PHE A 197 11.81 9.26 1.75
CA PHE A 197 10.82 8.99 0.70
C PHE A 197 11.46 8.58 -0.64
N LYS A 198 12.39 7.65 -0.57
CA LYS A 198 13.00 6.97 -1.71
C LYS A 198 13.00 5.47 -1.44
N GLY A 199 12.58 4.71 -2.43
CA GLY A 199 12.48 3.25 -2.33
C GLY A 199 13.60 2.53 -3.07
N LEU A 200 13.36 1.24 -3.32
CA LEU A 200 14.29 0.35 -4.02
C LEU A 200 14.60 0.84 -5.44
N THR A 201 15.88 1.02 -5.75
CA THR A 201 16.37 1.29 -7.12
C THR A 201 16.27 0.07 -8.03
N SER A 202 16.34 -1.14 -7.46
CA SER A 202 16.23 -2.39 -8.21
C SER A 202 15.60 -3.51 -7.37
N PRO A 203 14.72 -4.34 -7.97
CA PRO A 203 14.15 -5.52 -7.32
C PRO A 203 15.20 -6.54 -6.84
N HIS A 204 16.40 -6.51 -7.40
CA HIS A 204 17.48 -7.41 -7.02
C HIS A 204 18.02 -7.16 -5.61
N PHE A 205 17.78 -5.98 -5.03
CA PHE A 205 18.18 -5.66 -3.66
C PHE A 205 17.22 -6.20 -2.59
N VAL A 206 16.05 -6.70 -2.97
CA VAL A 206 15.08 -7.31 -2.05
C VAL A 206 15.72 -8.45 -1.26
N THR A 207 15.59 -8.39 0.08
CA THR A 207 16.01 -9.45 1.00
C THR A 207 14.81 -10.25 1.50
N ASN A 208 13.70 -9.58 1.79
CA ASN A 208 12.45 -10.18 2.20
C ASN A 208 11.50 -10.29 0.99
N LYS A 209 11.39 -11.50 0.42
CA LYS A 209 10.59 -11.75 -0.79
C LYS A 209 9.07 -11.61 -0.55
N ILE A 210 8.60 -11.85 0.67
CA ILE A 210 7.19 -11.77 1.04
C ILE A 210 6.75 -10.31 1.07
N LYS A 211 7.46 -9.49 1.85
CA LYS A 211 7.20 -8.05 1.98
C LYS A 211 7.73 -7.22 0.81
N LYS A 212 8.55 -7.82 -0.08
CA LYS A 212 9.26 -7.12 -1.19
C LYS A 212 10.09 -5.94 -0.69
N THR A 213 10.74 -6.08 0.45
CA THR A 213 11.58 -5.08 1.10
C THR A 213 13.05 -5.50 1.11
N ALA A 214 13.97 -4.51 1.12
CA ALA A 214 15.36 -4.73 1.47
C ALA A 214 15.57 -4.35 2.93
N GLU A 215 15.90 -5.33 3.74
CA GLU A 215 16.15 -5.17 5.17
C GLU A 215 17.63 -5.42 5.45
N LEU A 216 18.31 -4.45 6.08
CA LEU A 216 19.71 -4.53 6.49
C LEU A 216 19.82 -4.24 7.98
N ASN A 217 20.48 -5.11 8.72
CA ASN A 217 20.76 -4.94 10.14
C ASN A 217 22.18 -4.36 10.32
N ASN A 218 22.29 -3.32 11.16
CA ASN A 218 23.52 -2.60 11.46
C ASN A 218 24.33 -2.26 10.18
N PRO A 219 23.71 -1.68 9.14
CA PRO A 219 24.44 -1.34 7.93
C PRO A 219 25.36 -0.15 8.15
N LEU A 220 26.49 -0.17 7.46
CA LEU A 220 27.27 1.02 7.19
C LEU A 220 26.53 1.87 6.16
N VAL A 221 26.61 3.19 6.26
CA VAL A 221 25.90 4.12 5.37
C VAL A 221 26.91 4.96 4.63
N LEU A 222 26.83 4.94 3.31
CA LEU A 222 27.64 5.78 2.41
C LEU A 222 26.74 6.84 1.77
N LEU A 223 27.09 8.10 1.90
CA LEU A 223 26.40 9.25 1.30
C LEU A 223 27.26 9.88 0.23
N VAL A 224 26.79 9.91 -1.02
CA VAL A 224 27.49 10.54 -2.14
C VAL A 224 26.52 11.45 -2.88
N GLU A 225 26.88 12.72 -3.03
CA GLU A 225 26.04 13.71 -3.72
C GLU A 225 26.17 13.62 -5.24
N ASN A 226 27.38 13.36 -5.74
CA ASN A 226 27.69 13.22 -7.15
C ASN A 226 27.30 11.82 -7.66
N ASN A 227 27.14 11.71 -8.98
CA ASN A 227 26.86 10.42 -9.60
C ASN A 227 28.10 9.51 -9.55
N VAL A 228 27.95 8.30 -9.03
CA VAL A 228 29.03 7.29 -9.04
C VAL A 228 29.04 6.60 -10.40
N GLU A 229 29.97 6.99 -11.23
CA GLU A 229 30.08 6.51 -12.62
C GLU A 229 30.82 5.17 -12.72
N ASN A 230 31.77 4.93 -11.81
CA ASN A 230 32.61 3.73 -11.84
C ASN A 230 32.67 3.05 -10.48
N ILE A 231 32.58 1.72 -10.47
CA ILE A 231 32.65 0.91 -9.26
C ILE A 231 33.98 1.07 -8.49
N ARG A 232 35.04 1.47 -9.19
CA ARG A 232 36.37 1.73 -8.59
C ARG A 232 36.31 2.85 -7.56
N GLN A 233 35.45 3.86 -7.77
CA GLN A 233 35.30 5.00 -6.85
C GLN A 233 34.85 4.56 -5.45
N ILE A 234 34.15 3.45 -5.32
CA ILE A 234 33.69 2.89 -4.05
C ILE A 234 34.36 1.55 -3.71
N GLN A 235 35.44 1.19 -4.41
CA GLN A 235 36.07 -0.13 -4.28
C GLN A 235 36.62 -0.37 -2.86
N SER A 236 37.28 0.61 -2.24
CA SER A 236 37.83 0.51 -0.89
C SER A 236 36.75 0.17 0.15
N VAL A 237 35.58 0.82 0.03
CA VAL A 237 34.42 0.57 0.89
C VAL A 237 33.86 -0.84 0.65
N LEU A 238 33.72 -1.26 -0.62
CA LEU A 238 33.21 -2.60 -0.96
C LEU A 238 34.14 -3.71 -0.45
N GLU A 239 35.45 -3.57 -0.61
CA GLU A 239 36.43 -4.52 -0.10
C GLU A 239 36.37 -4.64 1.42
N TYR A 240 36.26 -3.51 2.13
CA TYR A 240 36.09 -3.51 3.59
C TYR A 240 34.81 -4.22 4.03
N VAL A 241 33.69 -3.93 3.39
CA VAL A 241 32.38 -4.50 3.69
C VAL A 241 32.39 -6.01 3.47
N ILE A 242 32.97 -6.49 2.36
CA ILE A 242 33.10 -7.91 2.04
C ILE A 242 34.02 -8.61 3.06
N LYS A 243 35.20 -8.06 3.31
CA LYS A 243 36.18 -8.65 4.23
C LYS A 243 35.64 -8.81 5.65
N ASN A 244 34.85 -7.83 6.11
CA ASN A 244 34.29 -7.81 7.46
C ASN A 244 32.86 -8.35 7.55
N ASN A 245 32.30 -8.88 6.45
CA ASN A 245 30.92 -9.39 6.35
C ASN A 245 29.88 -8.39 6.89
N LYS A 246 30.07 -7.10 6.62
CA LYS A 246 29.14 -6.02 7.01
C LYS A 246 28.05 -5.82 5.98
N SER A 247 26.98 -5.17 6.37
CA SER A 247 25.95 -4.67 5.46
C SER A 247 26.25 -3.23 5.04
N LEU A 248 25.91 -2.85 3.82
CA LEU A 248 26.14 -1.51 3.28
C LEU A 248 24.86 -0.93 2.70
N LEU A 249 24.50 0.26 3.11
CA LEU A 249 23.47 1.09 2.52
C LEU A 249 24.14 2.24 1.76
N ILE A 250 23.89 2.35 0.47
CA ILE A 250 24.40 3.43 -0.36
C ILE A 250 23.24 4.38 -0.68
N ILE A 251 23.39 5.66 -0.39
CA ILE A 251 22.46 6.72 -0.78
C ILE A 251 23.16 7.62 -1.78
N ALA A 252 22.96 7.34 -3.05
CA ALA A 252 23.65 8.00 -4.16
C ALA A 252 22.93 7.72 -5.48
N ASP A 253 23.14 8.58 -6.48
CA ASP A 253 22.81 8.26 -7.85
C ASP A 253 23.95 7.42 -8.45
N LEU A 254 23.65 6.24 -8.98
CA LEU A 254 24.64 5.32 -9.55
C LEU A 254 24.41 5.12 -11.05
N SER A 255 25.53 4.99 -11.80
CA SER A 255 25.40 4.57 -13.20
C SER A 255 24.76 3.18 -13.34
N PRO A 256 24.09 2.88 -14.45
CA PRO A 256 23.46 1.57 -14.67
C PRO A 256 24.44 0.40 -14.56
N GLU A 257 25.72 0.62 -14.93
CA GLU A 257 26.77 -0.39 -14.86
C GLU A 257 27.16 -0.70 -13.42
N VAL A 258 27.33 0.32 -12.58
CA VAL A 258 27.64 0.17 -11.14
C VAL A 258 26.47 -0.51 -10.42
N LEU A 259 25.24 -0.04 -10.70
CA LEU A 259 24.03 -0.62 -10.12
C LEU A 259 23.89 -2.11 -10.47
N SER A 260 24.11 -2.47 -11.75
CA SER A 260 24.04 -3.86 -12.22
C SER A 260 25.13 -4.74 -11.59
N ALA A 261 26.36 -4.21 -11.44
CA ALA A 261 27.45 -4.93 -10.80
C ALA A 261 27.15 -5.22 -9.30
N LEU A 262 26.64 -4.22 -8.56
CA LEU A 262 26.21 -4.41 -7.17
C LEU A 262 25.06 -5.41 -7.04
N ALA A 263 24.03 -5.30 -7.89
CA ALA A 263 22.90 -6.20 -7.91
C ALA A 263 23.32 -7.66 -8.20
N MET A 264 24.26 -7.86 -9.13
CA MET A 264 24.79 -9.19 -9.46
C MET A 264 25.57 -9.78 -8.27
N ASN A 265 26.44 -9.02 -7.63
CA ASN A 265 27.22 -9.47 -6.48
C ASN A 265 26.34 -9.77 -5.26
N LYS A 266 25.29 -8.96 -5.04
CA LYS A 266 24.29 -9.22 -4.01
C LYS A 266 23.50 -10.51 -4.30
N THR A 267 23.09 -10.73 -5.54
CA THR A 267 22.35 -11.95 -5.93
C THR A 267 23.21 -13.21 -5.78
N LYS A 268 24.52 -13.10 -6.03
CA LYS A 268 25.50 -14.18 -5.78
C LYS A 268 25.82 -14.39 -4.29
N GLY A 269 25.34 -13.53 -3.41
CA GLY A 269 25.60 -13.60 -1.97
C GLY A 269 26.99 -13.09 -1.55
N ASN A 270 27.74 -12.45 -2.43
CA ASN A 270 29.08 -11.94 -2.15
C ASN A 270 29.07 -10.70 -1.26
N ILE A 271 27.99 -9.91 -1.31
CA ILE A 271 27.86 -8.65 -0.56
C ILE A 271 26.42 -8.47 -0.07
N LYS A 272 26.26 -7.85 1.11
CA LYS A 272 24.98 -7.42 1.68
C LYS A 272 24.83 -5.93 1.44
N VAL A 273 24.23 -5.55 0.32
CA VAL A 273 24.11 -4.15 -0.10
C VAL A 273 22.67 -3.83 -0.48
N ASN A 274 22.27 -2.59 -0.20
CA ASN A 274 21.11 -1.94 -0.75
C ASN A 274 21.48 -0.55 -1.25
N VAL A 275 20.85 -0.12 -2.33
CA VAL A 275 21.08 1.17 -2.97
C VAL A 275 19.77 1.94 -3.01
N ILE A 276 19.81 3.19 -2.65
CA ILE A 276 18.70 4.14 -2.68
C ILE A 276 19.14 5.37 -3.45
N ASP A 277 18.27 5.89 -4.32
CA ASP A 277 18.57 7.12 -5.06
C ASP A 277 18.81 8.29 -4.13
N ALA A 278 19.71 9.16 -4.53
CA ALA A 278 19.98 10.44 -3.87
C ALA A 278 18.70 11.32 -3.80
N PRO A 279 18.65 12.31 -2.91
CA PRO A 279 17.58 13.31 -2.90
C PRO A 279 17.42 13.98 -4.26
N VAL A 280 16.17 14.32 -4.62
CA VAL A 280 15.87 14.96 -5.91
C VAL A 280 16.63 16.27 -6.04
N LEU A 281 17.19 16.53 -7.23
CA LEU A 281 17.84 17.79 -7.57
C LEU A 281 16.96 18.99 -7.25
N GLY A 282 17.50 20.00 -6.56
CA GLY A 282 16.81 21.22 -6.18
C GLY A 282 17.38 21.87 -4.94
N VAL A 283 16.80 22.98 -4.53
CA VAL A 283 17.26 23.82 -3.40
C VAL A 283 17.41 23.04 -2.08
N ASN A 284 16.62 21.98 -1.91
CA ASN A 284 16.60 21.19 -0.68
C ASN A 284 17.53 19.95 -0.71
N ARG A 285 18.22 19.66 -1.85
CA ARG A 285 19.06 18.45 -1.97
C ARG A 285 20.17 18.41 -0.93
N LYS A 286 20.94 19.48 -0.87
CA LYS A 286 22.04 19.63 0.10
C LYS A 286 21.52 19.48 1.54
N GLN A 287 20.42 20.18 1.85
CA GLN A 287 19.84 20.15 3.19
C GLN A 287 19.37 18.74 3.60
N MET A 288 18.84 17.94 2.67
CA MET A 288 18.45 16.55 2.92
C MET A 288 19.67 15.65 3.13
N PHE A 289 20.76 15.86 2.41
CA PHE A 289 22.01 15.15 2.65
C PHE A 289 22.64 15.54 3.99
N ASP A 290 22.64 16.82 4.34
CA ASP A 290 23.11 17.30 5.65
C ASP A 290 22.33 16.64 6.80
N ASP A 291 21.00 16.51 6.66
CA ASP A 291 20.14 15.84 7.63
C ASP A 291 20.43 14.32 7.71
N LEU A 292 20.66 13.66 6.57
CA LEU A 292 21.07 12.25 6.53
C LEU A 292 22.45 12.04 7.15
N ALA A 293 23.40 12.91 6.86
CA ALA A 293 24.74 12.88 7.44
C ALA A 293 24.67 13.04 8.97
N LEU A 294 23.85 13.97 9.46
CA LEU A 294 23.61 14.19 10.88
C LEU A 294 23.00 12.97 11.57
N LEU A 295 22.01 12.31 10.94
CA LEU A 295 21.33 11.15 11.49
C LEU A 295 22.20 9.89 11.50
N THR A 296 23.02 9.70 10.48
CA THR A 296 23.84 8.48 10.30
C THR A 296 25.26 8.60 10.83
N GLY A 297 25.73 9.82 11.04
CA GLY A 297 27.14 10.11 11.33
C GLY A 297 28.06 9.89 10.13
N ALA A 298 27.52 9.79 8.90
CA ALA A 298 28.29 9.67 7.68
C ALA A 298 28.82 11.04 7.23
N THR A 299 29.96 11.06 6.57
CA THR A 299 30.46 12.24 5.85
C THR A 299 29.86 12.25 4.45
N LEU A 300 29.27 13.37 4.05
CA LEU A 300 28.78 13.57 2.69
C LEU A 300 29.95 13.78 1.75
N ILE A 301 30.07 12.94 0.74
CA ILE A 301 31.07 13.07 -0.31
C ILE A 301 30.52 13.95 -1.43
N ASN A 302 31.23 15.05 -1.73
CA ASN A 302 30.82 16.01 -2.75
C ASN A 302 32.06 16.60 -3.48
N GLU A 303 32.23 16.25 -4.76
CA GLU A 303 33.32 16.76 -5.62
C GLU A 303 33.28 18.29 -5.77
N ASP A 304 32.09 18.90 -5.79
CA ASP A 304 31.95 20.36 -5.90
C ASP A 304 32.50 21.10 -4.67
N LEU A 305 32.61 20.40 -3.54
CA LEU A 305 33.22 20.92 -2.31
C LEU A 305 34.73 20.59 -2.19
N GLY A 306 35.28 19.85 -3.15
CA GLY A 306 36.69 19.51 -3.23
C GLY A 306 37.04 18.10 -2.74
N ASP A 307 36.06 17.27 -2.48
CA ASP A 307 36.29 15.87 -2.14
C ASP A 307 36.68 15.07 -3.39
N ASP A 308 37.61 14.12 -3.23
CA ASP A 308 38.02 13.24 -4.31
C ASP A 308 37.25 11.90 -4.22
N MET A 309 36.48 11.61 -5.27
CA MET A 309 35.68 10.37 -5.36
C MET A 309 36.55 9.10 -5.34
N ASP A 310 37.82 9.18 -5.74
CA ASP A 310 38.75 8.04 -5.71
C ASP A 310 39.34 7.79 -4.31
N LEU A 311 39.13 8.73 -3.37
CA LEU A 311 39.65 8.69 -1.99
C LEU A 311 38.57 8.41 -0.95
N ILE A 312 37.47 7.77 -1.34
CA ILE A 312 36.41 7.38 -0.39
C ILE A 312 36.94 6.28 0.55
N GLU A 313 37.05 6.61 1.84
CA GLU A 313 37.58 5.75 2.88
C GLU A 313 36.53 5.32 3.89
N ILE A 314 36.90 4.40 4.79
CA ILE A 314 36.00 3.81 5.80
C ILE A 314 35.51 4.88 6.80
N ASP A 315 36.33 5.88 7.09
CA ASP A 315 36.04 6.94 8.05
C ASP A 315 34.88 7.87 7.58
N HIS A 316 34.57 7.84 6.27
CA HIS A 316 33.42 8.56 5.72
C HIS A 316 32.09 7.82 5.95
N LEU A 317 32.12 6.54 6.41
CA LEU A 317 30.93 5.73 6.58
C LEU A 317 30.22 6.04 7.90
N GLY A 318 28.93 6.32 7.80
CA GLY A 318 28.04 6.35 8.96
C GLY A 318 27.45 4.98 9.30
N THR A 319 26.54 4.97 10.25
CA THR A 319 25.88 3.74 10.69
C THR A 319 24.40 3.99 11.01
N CYS A 320 23.56 2.97 10.85
CA CYS A 320 22.23 2.94 11.46
C CYS A 320 21.96 1.56 12.06
N PHE A 321 20.99 1.48 12.98
CA PHE A 321 20.67 0.23 13.65
C PHE A 321 19.99 -0.76 12.67
N LYS A 322 19.02 -0.27 11.87
CA LYS A 322 18.34 -1.05 10.85
C LYS A 322 17.90 -0.16 9.71
N SER A 323 17.93 -0.67 8.50
CA SER A 323 17.39 -0.03 7.31
C SER A 323 16.36 -0.96 6.68
N ILE A 324 15.16 -0.43 6.42
CA ILE A 324 14.05 -1.14 5.76
C ILE A 324 13.63 -0.32 4.56
N THR A 325 13.91 -0.80 3.35
CA THR A 325 13.56 -0.12 2.11
C THR A 325 12.41 -0.84 1.43
N SER A 326 11.31 -0.14 1.22
CA SER A 326 10.14 -0.58 0.46
C SER A 326 10.25 -0.16 -1.02
N GLN A 327 9.19 -0.29 -1.79
CA GLN A 327 9.15 0.22 -3.17
C GLN A 327 9.11 1.75 -3.24
N THR A 328 8.71 2.44 -2.18
CA THR A 328 8.41 3.89 -2.18
C THR A 328 9.23 4.69 -1.18
N ASP A 329 9.66 4.06 -0.12
CA ASP A 329 10.32 4.73 1.00
C ASP A 329 11.35 3.84 1.69
N THR A 330 12.21 4.45 2.47
CA THR A 330 13.20 3.80 3.33
C THR A 330 13.07 4.30 4.75
N ILE A 331 13.01 3.38 5.68
CA ILE A 331 12.99 3.63 7.11
C ILE A 331 14.39 3.36 7.66
N LEU A 332 14.98 4.36 8.28
CA LEU A 332 16.25 4.28 8.98
C LEU A 332 15.99 4.32 10.49
N GLN A 333 16.40 3.30 11.21
CA GLN A 333 16.27 3.21 12.67
C GLN A 333 17.61 3.51 13.34
N PHE A 334 17.59 4.28 14.41
CA PHE A 334 18.75 4.65 15.20
C PHE A 334 18.57 4.18 16.65
N LYS A 335 19.66 3.89 17.37
CA LYS A 335 19.57 3.53 18.79
C LYS A 335 19.36 4.75 19.65
N ASP A 336 20.11 5.81 19.34
CA ASP A 336 20.11 7.07 20.10
C ASP A 336 20.20 8.24 19.11
N GLN A 337 19.57 9.34 19.46
CA GLN A 337 19.66 10.58 18.70
C GLN A 337 20.93 11.33 19.10
N SER A 338 21.68 11.83 18.12
CA SER A 338 22.87 12.62 18.42
C SER A 338 22.50 13.93 19.14
N PRO A 339 23.32 14.41 20.07
CA PRO A 339 23.07 15.71 20.74
C PRO A 339 22.92 16.86 19.74
N GLU A 340 23.68 16.82 18.65
CA GLU A 340 23.64 17.81 17.56
C GLU A 340 22.29 17.83 16.85
N CYS A 341 21.69 16.65 16.64
CA CYS A 341 20.35 16.54 16.07
C CYS A 341 19.30 17.21 16.97
N ALA A 342 19.40 17.03 18.30
CA ALA A 342 18.49 17.65 19.26
C ALA A 342 18.60 19.19 19.28
N GLU A 343 19.78 19.74 19.05
CA GLU A 343 19.99 21.20 18.94
C GLU A 343 19.39 21.75 17.65
N ILE A 344 19.57 21.08 16.54
CA ILE A 344 18.98 21.46 15.24
C ILE A 344 17.46 21.41 15.28
N ILE A 345 16.87 20.39 15.89
CA ILE A 345 15.42 20.31 16.11
C ILE A 345 14.90 21.55 16.84
N LYS A 346 15.52 21.93 17.97
CA LYS A 346 15.15 23.13 18.72
C LYS A 346 15.29 24.42 17.90
N ASP A 347 16.28 24.49 17.03
CA ASP A 347 16.48 25.65 16.18
C ASP A 347 15.42 25.73 15.06
N ILE A 348 15.05 24.60 14.48
CA ILE A 348 13.95 24.50 13.51
C ILE A 348 12.62 24.91 14.17
N GLU A 349 12.34 24.42 15.37
CA GLU A 349 11.13 24.79 16.12
C GLU A 349 11.05 26.30 16.38
N LYS A 350 12.15 26.93 16.76
CA LYS A 350 12.23 28.39 16.91
C LYS A 350 11.99 29.13 15.59
N LYS A 351 12.57 28.64 14.50
CA LYS A 351 12.37 29.21 13.16
C LYS A 351 10.91 29.07 12.70
N LEU A 352 10.24 27.96 12.98
CA LEU A 352 8.84 27.76 12.68
C LEU A 352 7.91 28.77 13.35
N VAL A 353 8.19 29.14 14.62
CA VAL A 353 7.42 30.18 15.34
C VAL A 353 7.56 31.56 14.73
N THR A 354 8.72 31.86 14.14
CA THR A 354 9.03 33.19 13.60
C THR A 354 8.79 33.34 12.11
N CYS A 355 8.80 32.25 11.36
CA CYS A 355 8.67 32.24 9.90
C CYS A 355 7.22 32.47 9.47
N LYS A 356 7.01 33.43 8.53
CA LYS A 356 5.70 33.76 7.98
C LYS A 356 5.56 33.43 6.48
N ILE A 357 6.62 32.89 5.87
CA ILE A 357 6.63 32.57 4.44
C ILE A 357 6.11 31.13 4.27
N PRO A 358 4.97 30.88 3.59
CA PRO A 358 4.33 29.56 3.54
C PRO A 358 5.25 28.44 3.03
N ASP A 359 6.02 28.68 1.97
CA ASP A 359 6.91 27.69 1.38
C ASP A 359 8.07 27.31 2.33
N GLN A 360 8.59 28.28 3.08
CA GLN A 360 9.63 28.03 4.08
C GLN A 360 9.07 27.29 5.29
N VAL A 361 7.84 27.59 5.72
CA VAL A 361 7.15 26.85 6.80
C VAL A 361 7.01 25.38 6.40
N ILE A 362 6.50 25.09 5.19
CA ILE A 362 6.36 23.72 4.69
C ILE A 362 7.70 22.98 4.64
N SER A 363 8.76 23.67 4.22
CA SER A 363 10.11 23.07 4.18
C SER A 363 10.63 22.77 5.58
N LEU A 364 10.47 23.70 6.54
CA LEU A 364 10.88 23.51 7.92
C LEU A 364 10.06 22.41 8.63
N GLU A 365 8.75 22.32 8.38
CA GLU A 365 7.90 21.25 8.90
C GLU A 365 8.34 19.88 8.39
N LYS A 366 8.64 19.75 7.09
CA LYS A 366 9.16 18.50 6.51
C LYS A 366 10.49 18.10 7.14
N ARG A 367 11.38 19.06 7.32
CA ARG A 367 12.69 18.83 7.94
C ARG A 367 12.56 18.42 9.41
N LEU A 368 11.68 19.11 10.16
CA LEU A 368 11.38 18.74 11.54
C LEU A 368 10.83 17.32 11.62
N ALA A 369 9.89 16.96 10.75
CA ALA A 369 9.34 15.62 10.68
C ALA A 369 10.43 14.57 10.42
N MET A 370 11.37 14.82 9.52
CA MET A 370 12.47 13.91 9.21
C MET A 370 13.43 13.71 10.39
N LEU A 371 13.80 14.78 11.10
CA LEU A 371 14.78 14.75 12.19
C LEU A 371 14.18 14.30 13.53
N SER A 372 12.89 14.60 13.78
CA SER A 372 12.19 14.29 15.05
C SER A 372 11.32 13.04 14.98
N SER A 373 11.35 12.30 13.88
CA SER A 373 10.50 11.13 13.69
C SER A 373 10.81 10.04 14.71
N ARG A 374 9.74 9.46 15.24
CA ARG A 374 9.76 8.24 16.04
C ARG A 374 9.16 7.11 15.23
N ILE A 375 9.70 5.93 15.39
CA ILE A 375 9.18 4.72 14.77
C ILE A 375 8.59 3.87 15.87
N SER A 376 7.31 3.56 15.77
CA SER A 376 6.66 2.61 16.65
C SER A 376 6.60 1.25 15.96
N VAL A 377 7.26 0.26 16.54
CA VAL A 377 7.32 -1.11 16.02
C VAL A 377 6.29 -1.94 16.77
N VAL A 378 5.26 -2.39 16.08
CA VAL A 378 4.30 -3.36 16.60
C VAL A 378 4.88 -4.75 16.37
N LYS A 379 5.45 -5.34 17.41
CA LYS A 379 5.97 -6.72 17.38
C LYS A 379 4.82 -7.68 17.60
N VAL A 380 4.50 -8.48 16.59
CA VAL A 380 3.37 -9.41 16.61
C VAL A 380 3.83 -10.80 17.03
N GLY A 381 3.24 -11.34 18.07
CA GLY A 381 3.49 -12.71 18.55
C GLY A 381 2.22 -13.55 18.56
N ALA A 382 2.41 -14.87 18.36
CA ALA A 382 1.35 -15.88 18.43
C ALA A 382 1.94 -17.24 18.82
N ASN A 383 1.05 -18.20 19.15
CA ASN A 383 1.46 -19.53 19.62
C ASN A 383 1.72 -20.51 18.46
N SER A 384 1.27 -20.21 17.25
CA SER A 384 1.50 -21.02 16.04
C SER A 384 1.81 -20.16 14.83
N GLU A 385 2.49 -20.72 13.82
CA GLU A 385 2.80 -20.00 12.57
C GLU A 385 1.54 -19.58 11.79
N ILE A 386 0.48 -20.37 11.83
CA ILE A 386 -0.79 -20.06 11.15
C ILE A 386 -1.48 -18.88 11.84
N GLU A 387 -1.56 -18.90 13.17
CA GLU A 387 -2.10 -17.80 13.97
C GLU A 387 -1.26 -16.52 13.80
N LEU A 388 0.07 -16.66 13.80
CA LEU A 388 0.99 -15.54 13.60
C LEU A 388 0.74 -14.85 12.25
N LYS A 389 0.64 -15.64 11.18
CA LYS A 389 0.41 -15.09 9.84
C LYS A 389 -0.92 -14.33 9.78
N GLU A 390 -2.01 -14.92 10.28
CA GLU A 390 -3.33 -14.30 10.29
C GLU A 390 -3.36 -13.02 11.15
N LYS A 391 -2.66 -13.04 12.29
CA LYS A 391 -2.56 -11.88 13.18
C LYS A 391 -1.70 -10.77 12.56
N MET A 392 -0.62 -11.14 11.85
CA MET A 392 0.20 -10.17 11.12
C MET A 392 -0.60 -9.50 9.99
N ASP A 393 -1.33 -10.27 9.19
CA ASP A 393 -2.16 -9.72 8.11
C ASP A 393 -3.18 -8.70 8.68
N ARG A 394 -3.84 -9.01 9.79
CA ARG A 394 -4.76 -8.09 10.49
C ARG A 394 -4.08 -6.82 11.02
N VAL A 395 -2.88 -6.94 11.57
CA VAL A 395 -2.12 -5.80 12.09
C VAL A 395 -1.67 -4.90 10.93
N GLU A 396 -1.22 -5.48 9.81
CA GLU A 396 -0.83 -4.74 8.61
C GLU A 396 -1.99 -3.94 8.05
N ASP A 397 -3.15 -4.57 7.87
CA ASP A 397 -4.37 -3.91 7.42
C ASP A 397 -4.77 -2.75 8.35
N ALA A 398 -4.71 -2.96 9.67
CA ALA A 398 -5.07 -1.94 10.63
C ALA A 398 -4.08 -0.76 10.66
N ILE A 399 -2.78 -1.01 10.52
CA ILE A 399 -1.78 0.06 10.38
C ILE A 399 -2.03 0.86 9.10
N CYS A 400 -2.25 0.19 7.98
CA CYS A 400 -2.52 0.83 6.69
C CYS A 400 -3.83 1.65 6.72
N ALA A 401 -4.91 1.09 7.25
CA ALA A 401 -6.19 1.78 7.38
C ALA A 401 -6.09 3.00 8.31
N THR A 402 -5.40 2.87 9.44
CA THR A 402 -5.19 3.98 10.38
C THR A 402 -4.35 5.09 9.74
N LYS A 403 -3.27 4.73 9.04
CA LYS A 403 -2.42 5.69 8.29
C LYS A 403 -3.22 6.42 7.21
N ALA A 404 -4.05 5.69 6.46
CA ALA A 404 -4.92 6.27 5.44
C ALA A 404 -5.97 7.22 6.03
N ALA A 405 -6.53 6.89 7.20
CA ALA A 405 -7.49 7.72 7.90
C ALA A 405 -6.87 9.01 8.46
N VAL A 406 -5.69 8.92 9.06
CA VAL A 406 -4.95 10.10 9.55
C VAL A 406 -4.64 11.05 8.39
N LYS A 407 -4.32 10.52 7.21
CA LYS A 407 -3.94 11.32 6.03
C LYS A 407 -5.10 12.10 5.42
N GLU A 408 -6.28 11.51 5.28
CA GLU A 408 -7.39 12.11 4.52
C GLU A 408 -8.72 12.16 5.29
N GLY A 409 -8.75 11.68 6.51
CA GLY A 409 -9.97 11.62 7.30
C GLY A 409 -10.77 10.34 7.09
N ILE A 410 -11.95 10.31 7.69
CA ILE A 410 -12.87 9.16 7.73
C ILE A 410 -14.24 9.51 7.16
N VAL A 411 -14.93 8.48 6.72
CA VAL A 411 -16.33 8.51 6.26
C VAL A 411 -17.14 7.43 6.99
N PRO A 412 -18.49 7.46 6.96
CA PRO A 412 -19.31 6.37 7.48
C PRO A 412 -18.94 5.05 6.81
N GLY A 413 -18.60 4.04 7.61
CA GLY A 413 -18.12 2.74 7.15
C GLY A 413 -19.22 1.80 6.67
N GLY A 414 -18.82 0.55 6.41
CA GLY A 414 -19.74 -0.50 5.98
C GLY A 414 -20.45 -0.25 4.64
N GLY A 415 -19.82 0.49 3.73
CA GLY A 415 -20.38 0.87 2.44
C GLY A 415 -21.42 1.98 2.49
N ILE A 416 -21.74 2.53 3.67
CA ILE A 416 -22.77 3.57 3.85
C ILE A 416 -22.36 4.91 3.19
N ALA A 417 -21.10 5.26 3.16
CA ALA A 417 -20.63 6.47 2.47
C ALA A 417 -20.96 6.42 0.97
N LEU A 418 -20.74 5.28 0.32
CA LEU A 418 -21.07 5.07 -1.10
C LEU A 418 -22.58 4.97 -1.32
N LEU A 419 -23.34 4.32 -0.43
CA LEU A 419 -24.79 4.30 -0.47
C LEU A 419 -25.37 5.72 -0.34
N ASN A 420 -24.85 6.53 0.55
CA ASN A 420 -25.25 7.94 0.69
C ASN A 420 -24.91 8.74 -0.57
N ALA A 421 -23.77 8.49 -1.19
CA ALA A 421 -23.38 9.13 -2.45
C ALA A 421 -24.35 8.76 -3.57
N SER A 422 -24.75 7.48 -3.68
CA SER A 422 -25.69 7.03 -4.71
C SER A 422 -27.06 7.72 -4.67
N GLN A 423 -27.47 8.17 -3.47
CA GLN A 423 -28.76 8.85 -3.28
C GLN A 423 -28.67 10.38 -3.38
N LYS A 424 -27.49 10.98 -3.16
CA LYS A 424 -27.30 12.44 -3.11
C LYS A 424 -26.68 13.02 -4.36
N VAL A 425 -25.83 12.25 -5.05
CA VAL A 425 -25.24 12.68 -6.32
C VAL A 425 -26.28 12.58 -7.43
N LYS A 426 -26.47 13.67 -8.18
CA LYS A 426 -27.41 13.69 -9.30
C LYS A 426 -26.78 13.02 -10.52
N ALA A 427 -27.55 12.14 -11.16
CA ALA A 427 -27.20 11.56 -12.46
C ALA A 427 -27.89 12.33 -13.59
N TYR A 428 -27.18 12.61 -14.66
CA TYR A 428 -27.67 13.33 -15.83
C TYR A 428 -27.72 12.44 -17.09
N SER A 429 -27.11 11.25 -17.02
CA SER A 429 -27.08 10.27 -18.11
C SER A 429 -27.39 8.86 -17.60
N LEU A 430 -27.58 7.93 -18.52
CA LEU A 430 -27.83 6.52 -18.20
C LEU A 430 -26.58 5.86 -17.60
N GLY A 431 -25.38 6.16 -18.13
CA GLY A 431 -24.13 5.65 -17.61
C GLY A 431 -23.80 6.17 -16.20
N GLU A 432 -24.19 7.41 -15.88
CA GLU A 432 -24.05 7.96 -14.54
C GLU A 432 -25.02 7.26 -13.55
N LYS A 433 -26.27 7.00 -13.95
CA LYS A 433 -27.22 6.21 -13.13
C LYS A 433 -26.71 4.82 -12.84
N LEU A 434 -26.10 4.19 -13.83
CA LEU A 434 -25.46 2.89 -13.70
C LEU A 434 -24.42 2.89 -12.59
N LEU A 435 -23.47 3.83 -12.61
CA LEU A 435 -22.45 3.91 -11.57
C LEU A 435 -23.08 4.11 -10.19
N LEU A 436 -24.07 5.03 -10.07
CA LEU A 436 -24.74 5.26 -8.79
C LEU A 436 -25.49 4.02 -8.27
N SER A 437 -25.99 3.16 -9.15
CA SER A 437 -26.53 1.86 -8.77
C SER A 437 -25.42 0.91 -8.32
N ALA A 438 -24.33 0.80 -9.09
CA ALA A 438 -23.23 -0.10 -8.85
C ALA A 438 -22.52 0.15 -7.51
N ILE A 439 -22.31 1.41 -7.12
CA ILE A 439 -21.59 1.75 -5.87
C ILE A 439 -22.35 1.37 -4.59
N THR A 440 -23.59 0.90 -4.69
CA THR A 440 -24.32 0.36 -3.54
C THR A 440 -23.94 -1.09 -3.21
N ALA A 441 -23.18 -1.75 -4.10
CA ALA A 441 -22.84 -3.16 -3.97
C ALA A 441 -22.07 -3.52 -2.70
N PRO A 442 -21.07 -2.77 -2.22
CA PRO A 442 -20.37 -3.11 -0.99
C PRO A 442 -21.32 -3.26 0.20
N TYR A 443 -22.25 -2.32 0.38
CA TYR A 443 -23.24 -2.39 1.44
C TYR A 443 -24.14 -3.61 1.30
N ARG A 444 -24.68 -3.86 0.07
CA ARG A 444 -25.52 -5.05 -0.19
C ARG A 444 -24.77 -6.35 0.08
N THR A 445 -23.51 -6.44 -0.31
CA THR A 445 -22.67 -7.62 -0.07
C THR A 445 -22.47 -7.86 1.43
N ILE A 446 -22.22 -6.81 2.22
CA ILE A 446 -22.08 -6.92 3.68
C ILE A 446 -23.37 -7.47 4.31
N LEU A 447 -24.54 -6.98 3.88
CA LEU A 447 -25.82 -7.49 4.36
C LEU A 447 -26.06 -8.95 3.96
N SER A 448 -25.79 -9.27 2.69
CA SER A 448 -25.92 -10.64 2.17
C SER A 448 -25.04 -11.63 2.94
N ASN A 449 -23.77 -11.28 3.20
CA ASN A 449 -22.85 -12.11 3.98
C ASN A 449 -23.31 -12.29 5.44
N ALA A 450 -24.09 -11.37 5.96
CA ALA A 450 -24.70 -11.45 7.30
C ALA A 450 -26.09 -12.12 7.29
N ASN A 451 -26.55 -12.67 6.16
CA ASN A 451 -27.89 -13.24 5.97
C ASN A 451 -29.03 -12.27 6.31
N VAL A 452 -28.83 -10.99 6.05
CA VAL A 452 -29.84 -9.96 6.26
C VAL A 452 -30.53 -9.65 4.94
N GLU A 453 -31.76 -10.14 4.78
CA GLU A 453 -32.59 -9.91 3.60
C GLU A 453 -33.61 -8.81 3.84
N ASN A 454 -34.05 -8.13 2.77
CA ASN A 454 -35.21 -7.21 2.71
C ASN A 454 -35.20 -6.08 3.75
N LEU A 455 -34.10 -5.35 3.84
CA LEU A 455 -34.07 -4.13 4.63
C LEU A 455 -34.59 -2.94 3.80
N ASP A 456 -35.86 -2.58 3.96
CA ASP A 456 -36.40 -1.28 3.53
C ASP A 456 -35.90 -0.19 4.44
N TYR A 457 -34.91 0.58 3.99
CA TYR A 457 -34.37 1.68 4.79
C TYR A 457 -34.90 3.03 4.36
N PRO A 458 -35.57 3.76 5.25
CA PRO A 458 -35.70 5.18 5.10
C PRO A 458 -34.28 5.79 5.24
N TYR A 459 -33.79 6.40 4.17
CA TYR A 459 -32.51 7.06 4.16
C TYR A 459 -32.40 8.10 5.27
N LYS A 460 -31.46 7.90 6.19
CA LYS A 460 -30.98 8.95 7.11
C LYS A 460 -29.48 9.07 6.98
N LYS A 461 -28.98 10.25 6.67
CA LYS A 461 -27.56 10.52 6.45
C LYS A 461 -26.70 9.95 7.58
N GLY A 462 -25.72 9.08 7.22
CA GLY A 462 -24.78 8.50 8.17
C GLY A 462 -25.35 7.39 9.07
N GLN A 463 -26.60 6.98 8.87
CA GLN A 463 -27.16 5.78 9.51
C GLN A 463 -27.01 4.56 8.62
N GLY A 464 -26.75 3.42 9.23
CA GLY A 464 -26.64 2.12 8.59
C GLY A 464 -26.99 1.00 9.54
N TYR A 465 -27.12 -0.19 8.99
CA TYR A 465 -27.36 -1.37 9.77
C TYR A 465 -26.04 -1.96 10.27
N ASP A 466 -25.92 -2.08 11.57
CA ASP A 466 -24.82 -2.79 12.19
C ASP A 466 -25.15 -4.29 12.21
N VAL A 467 -24.46 -5.05 11.38
CA VAL A 467 -24.67 -6.49 11.22
C VAL A 467 -24.28 -7.30 12.46
N VAL A 468 -23.46 -6.72 13.35
CA VAL A 468 -23.04 -7.37 14.60
C VAL A 468 -24.12 -7.26 15.66
N THR A 469 -24.69 -6.06 15.83
CA THR A 469 -25.72 -5.80 16.86
C THR A 469 -27.15 -6.00 16.35
N GLY A 470 -27.36 -6.12 15.04
CA GLY A 470 -28.68 -6.26 14.42
C GLY A 470 -29.53 -4.99 14.50
N LYS A 471 -28.94 -3.80 14.61
CA LYS A 471 -29.65 -2.53 14.83
C LYS A 471 -29.24 -1.46 13.83
N MET A 472 -30.16 -0.53 13.58
CA MET A 472 -29.86 0.70 12.86
C MET A 472 -29.12 1.67 13.80
N VAL A 473 -27.92 2.08 13.40
CA VAL A 473 -27.05 2.93 14.19
C VAL A 473 -26.51 4.11 13.37
N ASN A 474 -26.01 5.14 14.06
CA ASN A 474 -25.16 6.14 13.42
C ASN A 474 -23.76 5.55 13.28
N MET A 475 -23.33 5.28 12.05
CA MET A 475 -22.09 4.56 11.77
C MET A 475 -20.87 5.21 12.44
N ILE A 476 -20.70 6.52 12.31
CA ILE A 476 -19.55 7.23 12.90
C ILE A 476 -19.59 7.19 14.43
N LYS A 477 -20.76 7.42 15.05
CA LYS A 477 -20.89 7.38 16.53
C LYS A 477 -20.70 5.98 17.09
N SER A 478 -21.08 4.96 16.34
CA SER A 478 -20.88 3.56 16.72
C SER A 478 -19.49 3.04 16.40
N GLY A 479 -18.63 3.92 15.86
CA GLY A 479 -17.26 3.57 15.49
C GLY A 479 -17.14 2.80 14.16
N ILE A 480 -18.21 2.53 13.42
CA ILE A 480 -18.17 1.87 12.11
C ILE A 480 -17.79 2.91 11.06
N ILE A 481 -16.49 2.98 10.76
CA ILE A 481 -15.88 4.04 9.96
C ILE A 481 -14.91 3.44 8.95
N ASP A 482 -14.83 4.06 7.78
CA ASP A 482 -13.87 3.68 6.74
C ASP A 482 -12.93 4.87 6.45
N PRO A 483 -11.63 4.64 6.17
CA PRO A 483 -10.75 5.68 5.70
C PRO A 483 -11.22 6.24 4.34
N LEU A 484 -11.25 7.57 4.21
CA LEU A 484 -11.64 8.20 2.95
C LEU A 484 -10.75 7.76 1.79
N LEU A 485 -9.43 7.73 2.02
CA LEU A 485 -8.45 7.34 1.01
C LEU A 485 -8.74 5.94 0.45
N VAL A 486 -9.04 4.96 1.32
CA VAL A 486 -9.37 3.59 0.92
C VAL A 486 -10.63 3.56 0.06
N THR A 487 -11.72 4.20 0.54
CA THR A 487 -13.01 4.20 -0.16
C THR A 487 -12.91 4.84 -1.55
N LYS A 488 -12.22 5.98 -1.67
CA LYS A 488 -12.08 6.67 -2.97
C LYS A 488 -11.11 5.97 -3.92
N SER A 489 -10.00 5.38 -3.42
CA SER A 489 -9.07 4.62 -4.24
C SER A 489 -9.72 3.34 -4.76
N ALA A 490 -10.48 2.63 -3.92
CA ALA A 490 -11.25 1.46 -4.34
C ALA A 490 -12.22 1.81 -5.47
N LEU A 491 -12.99 2.90 -5.35
CA LEU A 491 -13.91 3.35 -6.39
C LEU A 491 -13.20 3.72 -7.70
N LYS A 492 -12.14 4.53 -7.64
CA LYS A 492 -11.39 4.97 -8.82
C LYS A 492 -10.75 3.79 -9.56
N ASN A 493 -10.12 2.88 -8.83
CA ASN A 493 -9.45 1.71 -9.40
C ASN A 493 -10.45 0.71 -9.97
N ALA A 494 -11.56 0.48 -9.28
CA ALA A 494 -12.67 -0.35 -9.78
C ALA A 494 -13.22 0.20 -11.10
N ALA A 495 -13.53 1.49 -11.17
CA ALA A 495 -14.04 2.13 -12.38
C ALA A 495 -13.03 2.10 -13.53
N SER A 496 -11.75 2.34 -13.25
CA SER A 496 -10.66 2.29 -14.24
C SER A 496 -10.55 0.90 -14.87
N VAL A 497 -10.55 -0.16 -14.08
CA VAL A 497 -10.48 -1.55 -14.57
C VAL A 497 -11.76 -1.92 -15.29
N ALA A 498 -12.93 -1.60 -14.74
CA ALA A 498 -14.22 -1.90 -15.36
C ALA A 498 -14.35 -1.23 -16.75
N THR A 499 -14.02 0.06 -16.85
CA THR A 499 -14.08 0.77 -18.15
C THR A 499 -13.07 0.25 -19.18
N THR A 500 -11.94 -0.27 -18.72
CA THR A 500 -10.96 -0.92 -19.60
C THR A 500 -11.50 -2.25 -20.12
N ILE A 501 -12.09 -3.07 -19.27
CA ILE A 501 -12.71 -4.35 -19.66
C ILE A 501 -13.87 -4.12 -20.64
N LEU A 502 -14.72 -3.13 -20.38
CA LEU A 502 -15.85 -2.79 -21.26
C LEU A 502 -15.41 -2.37 -22.67
N SER A 503 -14.22 -1.80 -22.81
CA SER A 503 -13.65 -1.40 -24.11
C SER A 503 -13.02 -2.56 -24.89
N THR A 504 -12.92 -3.75 -24.29
CA THR A 504 -12.30 -4.91 -24.93
C THR A 504 -13.30 -5.66 -25.83
N ASN A 505 -12.90 -5.89 -27.09
CA ASN A 505 -13.72 -6.62 -28.06
C ASN A 505 -13.05 -7.89 -28.62
N CYS A 506 -11.75 -8.05 -28.38
CA CYS A 506 -10.96 -9.20 -28.79
C CYS A 506 -10.04 -9.62 -27.63
N VAL A 507 -9.90 -10.91 -27.44
CA VAL A 507 -8.98 -11.51 -26.49
C VAL A 507 -7.97 -12.35 -27.24
N ILE A 508 -6.68 -12.10 -26.99
CA ILE A 508 -5.57 -12.85 -27.57
C ILE A 508 -4.82 -13.54 -26.42
N ASN A 509 -4.84 -14.85 -26.39
CA ASN A 509 -4.15 -15.65 -25.39
C ASN A 509 -3.12 -16.62 -25.98
N ASN A 510 -2.13 -17.01 -25.20
CA ASN A 510 -1.17 -18.03 -25.58
C ASN A 510 -1.84 -19.40 -25.61
N VAL A 511 -1.56 -20.20 -26.65
CA VAL A 511 -1.98 -21.59 -26.67
C VAL A 511 -1.13 -22.35 -25.65
N ARG A 512 -1.78 -22.92 -24.64
CA ARG A 512 -1.11 -23.81 -23.67
C ARG A 512 -1.03 -25.20 -24.31
N ILE A 513 0.17 -25.65 -24.65
CA ILE A 513 0.39 -27.01 -25.12
C ILE A 513 0.36 -27.89 -23.87
N ASN A 514 -0.64 -28.76 -23.76
CA ASN A 514 -0.65 -29.79 -22.72
C ASN A 514 0.52 -30.74 -22.95
N GLU A 515 1.51 -30.73 -22.08
CA GLU A 515 2.66 -31.65 -22.11
C GLU A 515 2.28 -33.13 -21.83
N SER A 516 1.02 -33.38 -21.46
CA SER A 516 0.50 -34.74 -21.20
C SER A 516 0.29 -35.60 -22.45
N ASN A 517 0.54 -35.07 -23.66
CA ASN A 517 0.42 -35.78 -24.95
C ASN A 517 1.78 -35.87 -25.68
N ARG A 518 2.89 -35.93 -24.99
CA ARG A 518 4.20 -36.32 -25.53
C ARG A 518 4.68 -37.62 -24.96
#